data_53c81ed8f0b6fef5dd16b573b5a59765
#
_entry.id   53c81ed8f0b6fef5dd16b573b5a59765
#
_cell.length_a   1.000
_cell.length_b   1.000
_cell.length_c   1.000
_cell.angle_alpha   90.00
_cell.angle_beta   90.00
_cell.angle_gamma   90.00
#
_symmetry.space_group_name_H-M   'P 1'
#
loop_
_entity.id
_entity.type
_entity.pdbx_description
1 polymer ?
#
loop_
_entity_poly.entity_id
_entity_poly.type
_entity_poly.pdbx_seq_one_letter_code
_entity_poly.pdbx_strand_id
1 'polypeptide(L)'
;MGLKTFDISLWEKAIEDEYKKREKERLEILQKSVKTLKTYFKGKGVRRVFLAGSILEEGRFYPFSDIDVVVDGPIEGYFKTLSELEELLERSVDLIELEKCKFKDCIEKKGLKII
;
A
#
# COMPACT_ATOMS: atom_id res chain seq x y z
N MET A 1 29.89 -31.69 -24.35
CA MET A 1 29.66 -30.31 -24.23
C MET A 1 29.08 -29.93 -22.85
N GLY A 2 29.62 -28.97 -22.33
CA GLY A 2 29.28 -28.54 -20.99
C GLY A 2 28.09 -27.64 -20.83
N LEU A 3 27.40 -27.33 -21.90
CA LEU A 3 26.26 -26.44 -21.78
C LEU A 3 25.14 -27.10 -21.03
N LYS A 4 24.84 -26.54 -19.91
CA LYS A 4 23.65 -26.90 -19.21
C LYS A 4 22.48 -26.35 -19.97
N THR A 5 21.53 -27.19 -20.24
CA THR A 5 20.28 -26.72 -20.74
C THR A 5 19.59 -25.98 -19.59
N PHE A 6 19.27 -24.72 -19.82
CA PHE A 6 18.53 -23.98 -18.84
C PHE A 6 17.12 -24.56 -18.77
N ASP A 7 16.72 -24.96 -17.57
CA ASP A 7 15.37 -25.52 -17.38
C ASP A 7 14.37 -24.40 -17.25
N ILE A 8 13.77 -24.02 -18.36
CA ILE A 8 12.79 -22.94 -18.44
C ILE A 8 11.58 -23.23 -17.57
N SER A 9 11.13 -24.49 -17.52
CA SER A 9 9.97 -24.87 -16.71
C SER A 9 10.20 -24.63 -15.24
N LEU A 10 11.39 -24.97 -14.76
CA LEU A 10 11.75 -24.78 -13.37
C LEU A 10 11.88 -23.29 -13.04
N TRP A 11 12.46 -22.54 -13.95
CA TRP A 11 12.60 -21.08 -13.80
C TRP A 11 11.24 -20.38 -13.82
N GLU A 12 10.36 -20.76 -14.73
CA GLU A 12 9.00 -20.23 -14.82
C GLU A 12 8.22 -20.51 -13.54
N LYS A 13 8.38 -21.71 -12.99
CA LYS A 13 7.75 -22.08 -11.73
C LYS A 13 8.25 -21.22 -10.58
N ALA A 14 9.56 -20.98 -10.53
CA ALA A 14 10.15 -20.13 -9.49
C ALA A 14 9.62 -18.72 -9.55
N ILE A 15 9.48 -18.15 -10.74
CA ILE A 15 8.89 -16.81 -10.94
C ILE A 15 7.43 -16.78 -10.53
N GLU A 16 6.68 -17.80 -10.90
CA GLU A 16 5.27 -17.92 -10.53
C GLU A 16 5.08 -18.03 -9.03
N ASP A 17 5.92 -18.84 -8.36
CA ASP A 17 5.88 -19.01 -6.91
C ASP A 17 6.22 -17.69 -6.19
N GLU A 18 7.20 -16.95 -6.70
CA GLU A 18 7.56 -15.64 -6.18
C GLU A 18 6.40 -14.63 -6.34
N TYR A 19 5.77 -14.64 -7.49
CA TYR A 19 4.61 -13.79 -7.76
C TYR A 19 3.46 -14.10 -6.80
N LYS A 20 3.13 -15.37 -6.63
CA LYS A 20 2.06 -15.80 -5.72
C LYS A 20 2.34 -15.41 -4.28
N LYS A 21 3.60 -15.54 -3.86
CA LYS A 21 4.03 -15.15 -2.53
C LYS A 21 3.83 -13.64 -2.32
N ARG A 22 4.27 -12.82 -3.27
CA ARG A 22 4.12 -11.37 -3.19
C ARG A 22 2.64 -10.95 -3.17
N GLU A 23 1.81 -11.61 -3.96
CA GLU A 23 0.38 -11.32 -3.98
C GLU A 23 -0.30 -11.69 -2.67
N LYS A 24 0.07 -12.78 -2.07
CA LYS A 24 -0.42 -13.15 -0.74
C LYS A 24 -0.04 -12.09 0.29
N GLU A 25 1.21 -11.67 0.29
CA GLU A 25 1.71 -10.62 1.19
C GLU A 25 0.98 -9.30 0.95
N ARG A 26 0.78 -8.92 -0.31
CA ARG A 26 0.05 -7.69 -0.66
C ARG A 26 -1.36 -7.68 -0.05
N LEU A 27 -2.08 -8.78 -0.22
CA LEU A 27 -3.45 -8.89 0.29
C LEU A 27 -3.50 -8.87 1.82
N GLU A 28 -2.54 -9.50 2.47
CA GLU A 28 -2.43 -9.49 3.94
C GLU A 28 -2.14 -8.07 4.45
N ILE A 29 -1.21 -7.37 3.81
CA ILE A 29 -0.88 -5.98 4.16
C ILE A 29 -2.05 -5.05 3.88
N LEU A 30 -2.76 -5.27 2.78
CA LEU A 30 -3.95 -4.50 2.45
C LEU A 30 -5.03 -4.65 3.53
N GLN A 31 -5.32 -5.87 3.95
CA GLN A 31 -6.31 -6.12 5.00
C GLN A 31 -5.90 -5.47 6.33
N LYS A 32 -4.64 -5.63 6.71
CA LYS A 32 -4.10 -5.01 7.92
C LYS A 32 -4.21 -3.49 7.85
N SER A 33 -3.86 -2.92 6.70
CA SER A 33 -3.89 -1.48 6.49
C SER A 33 -5.31 -0.93 6.60
N VAL A 34 -6.29 -1.59 6.01
CA VAL A 34 -7.69 -1.18 6.09
C VAL A 34 -8.14 -1.13 7.56
N LYS A 35 -7.89 -2.17 8.32
CA LYS A 35 -8.27 -2.23 9.73
C LYS A 35 -7.57 -1.16 10.56
N THR A 36 -6.26 -1.04 10.38
CA THR A 36 -5.44 -0.10 11.14
C THR A 36 -5.87 1.34 10.88
N LEU A 37 -6.08 1.69 9.61
CA LEU A 37 -6.47 3.05 9.25
C LEU A 37 -7.87 3.40 9.74
N LYS A 38 -8.80 2.47 9.67
CA LYS A 38 -10.15 2.69 10.23
C LYS A 38 -10.09 3.01 11.72
N THR A 39 -9.33 2.25 12.45
CA THR A 39 -9.19 2.44 13.89
C THR A 39 -8.43 3.71 14.21
N TYR A 40 -7.32 3.94 13.51
CA TYR A 40 -6.45 5.08 13.78
C TYR A 40 -7.14 6.42 13.55
N PHE A 41 -7.83 6.56 12.42
CA PHE A 41 -8.47 7.84 12.05
C PHE A 41 -9.86 8.05 12.63
N LYS A 42 -10.38 7.07 13.33
CA LYS A 42 -11.69 7.22 13.98
C LYS A 42 -11.63 8.34 15.03
N GLY A 43 -12.50 9.31 14.87
CA GLY A 43 -12.59 10.41 15.83
C GLY A 43 -11.51 11.48 15.71
N LYS A 44 -10.69 11.44 14.65
CA LYS A 44 -9.61 12.44 14.45
C LYS A 44 -10.01 13.64 13.62
N GLY A 45 -11.28 13.75 13.24
CA GLY A 45 -11.78 14.93 12.53
C GLY A 45 -11.47 14.95 11.04
N VAL A 46 -10.97 13.86 10.48
CA VAL A 46 -10.76 13.75 9.03
C VAL A 46 -12.06 13.35 8.34
N ARG A 47 -12.27 13.86 7.12
CA ARG A 47 -13.50 13.57 6.36
C ARG A 47 -13.44 12.23 5.66
N ARG A 48 -12.34 11.97 4.98
CA ARG A 48 -12.14 10.73 4.23
C ARG A 48 -10.70 10.28 4.34
N VAL A 49 -10.50 8.97 4.24
CA VAL A 49 -9.17 8.36 4.17
C VAL A 49 -9.18 7.33 3.06
N PHE A 50 -8.17 7.33 2.21
CA PHE A 50 -8.01 6.39 1.12
C PHE A 50 -6.68 5.68 1.22
N LEU A 51 -6.66 4.44 0.72
CA LEU A 51 -5.43 3.79 0.30
C LEU A 51 -5.31 4.00 -1.20
N ALA A 52 -4.11 4.21 -1.68
CA ALA A 52 -3.83 4.44 -3.09
C ALA A 52 -2.54 3.72 -3.51
N GLY A 53 -2.25 3.77 -4.79
CA GLY A 53 -0.98 3.30 -5.31
C GLY A 53 -0.85 1.79 -5.45
N SER A 54 0.38 1.33 -5.38
CA SER A 54 0.74 -0.05 -5.73
C SER A 54 0.11 -1.12 -4.86
N ILE A 55 -0.26 -0.81 -3.63
CA ILE A 55 -0.93 -1.78 -2.74
C ILE A 55 -2.27 -2.25 -3.32
N LEU A 56 -2.89 -1.43 -4.16
CA LEU A 56 -4.16 -1.75 -4.80
C LEU A 56 -3.99 -2.50 -6.12
N GLU A 57 -2.76 -2.60 -6.61
CA GLU A 57 -2.50 -3.14 -7.95
C GLU A 57 -1.85 -4.51 -7.90
N GLU A 58 -2.49 -5.49 -8.52
CA GLU A 58 -1.93 -6.82 -8.65
C GLU A 58 -0.56 -6.79 -9.33
N GLY A 59 0.41 -7.47 -8.74
CA GLY A 59 1.74 -7.61 -9.30
C GLY A 59 2.66 -6.41 -9.12
N ARG A 60 2.17 -5.31 -8.52
CA ARG A 60 2.95 -4.08 -8.41
C ARG A 60 3.42 -3.71 -7.02
N PHE A 61 3.06 -4.51 -6.04
CA PHE A 61 3.47 -4.26 -4.66
C PHE A 61 4.66 -5.14 -4.30
N TYR A 62 5.79 -4.48 -4.05
CA TYR A 62 7.08 -5.13 -3.75
C TYR A 62 7.46 -4.91 -2.29
N PRO A 63 8.47 -5.65 -1.77
CA PRO A 63 8.93 -5.46 -0.39
C PRO A 63 9.39 -4.02 -0.08
N PHE A 64 9.86 -3.29 -1.10
CA PHE A 64 10.30 -1.90 -0.96
C PHE A 64 9.21 -0.87 -1.25
N SER A 65 8.01 -1.30 -1.62
CA SER A 65 6.92 -0.38 -1.94
C SER A 65 6.36 0.26 -0.67
N ASP A 66 6.05 1.56 -0.76
CA ASP A 66 5.42 2.28 0.33
C ASP A 66 3.91 2.07 0.33
N ILE A 67 3.29 2.26 1.49
CA ILE A 67 1.84 2.31 1.58
C ILE A 67 1.41 3.76 1.43
N ASP A 68 0.65 4.07 0.39
CA ASP A 68 0.15 5.42 0.13
C ASP A 68 -1.15 5.63 0.86
N VAL A 69 -1.14 6.52 1.84
CA VAL A 69 -2.31 6.88 2.65
C VAL A 69 -2.70 8.30 2.32
N VAL A 70 -3.91 8.50 1.83
CA VAL A 70 -4.42 9.82 1.44
C VAL A 70 -5.51 10.24 2.41
N VAL A 71 -5.34 11.42 2.98
CA VAL A 71 -6.26 11.95 4.01
C VAL A 71 -6.93 13.22 3.51
N ASP A 72 -8.25 13.24 3.56
CA ASP A 72 -9.05 14.41 3.27
C ASP A 72 -9.46 15.05 4.60
N GLY A 73 -8.81 16.15 4.91
CA GLY A 73 -9.01 16.88 6.13
C GLY A 73 -7.69 17.30 6.76
N PRO A 74 -7.75 18.10 7.82
CA PRO A 74 -6.53 18.58 8.46
C PRO A 74 -5.79 17.43 9.16
N ILE A 75 -4.49 17.40 8.94
CA ILE A 75 -3.60 16.49 9.68
C ILE A 75 -2.83 17.32 10.69
N GLU A 76 -3.22 17.23 11.94
CA GLU A 76 -2.47 17.86 13.02
C GLU A 76 -1.25 17.01 13.34
N GLY A 77 -0.08 17.63 13.36
CA GLY A 77 1.16 16.90 13.61
C GLY A 77 1.47 15.89 12.53
N TYR A 78 1.68 16.36 11.30
CA TYR A 78 1.96 15.51 10.13
C TYR A 78 3.02 14.46 10.40
N PHE A 79 4.18 14.86 10.91
CA PHE A 79 5.28 13.93 11.15
C PHE A 79 5.01 12.93 12.28
N LYS A 80 4.26 13.35 13.28
CA LYS A 80 3.83 12.46 14.34
C LYS A 80 2.88 11.40 13.79
N THR A 81 1.91 11.82 12.99
CA THR A 81 0.97 10.92 12.33
C THR A 81 1.69 9.93 11.44
N LEU A 82 2.61 10.41 10.62
CA LEU A 82 3.42 9.57 9.74
C LEU A 82 4.19 8.51 10.54
N SER A 83 4.87 8.94 11.60
CA SER A 83 5.64 8.04 12.44
C SER A 83 4.77 6.98 13.12
N GLU A 84 3.62 7.38 13.62
CA GLU A 84 2.68 6.44 14.24
C GLU A 84 2.13 5.41 13.23
N LEU A 85 1.81 5.87 12.03
CA LEU A 85 1.33 4.97 10.98
C LEU A 85 2.42 3.98 10.54
N GLU A 86 3.65 4.45 10.39
CA GLU A 86 4.76 3.57 10.04
C GLU A 86 5.02 2.53 11.12
N GLU A 87 4.89 2.90 12.37
CA GLU A 87 5.01 1.96 13.48
C GLU A 87 3.89 0.92 13.47
N LEU A 88 2.64 1.37 13.30
CA LEU A 88 1.48 0.49 13.30
C LEU A 88 1.45 -0.45 12.10
N LEU A 89 1.83 0.05 10.94
CA LEU A 89 1.82 -0.73 9.69
C LEU A 89 3.13 -1.50 9.47
N GLU A 90 4.15 -1.21 10.27
CA GLU A 90 5.47 -1.84 10.18
C GLU A 90 6.07 -1.73 8.77
N ARG A 91 5.85 -0.58 8.14
CA ARG A 91 6.26 -0.35 6.76
C ARG A 91 6.32 1.14 6.47
N SER A 92 7.13 1.52 5.49
CA SER A 92 7.19 2.91 5.04
C SER A 92 5.84 3.36 4.50
N VAL A 93 5.43 4.55 4.90
CA VAL A 93 4.15 5.14 4.52
C VAL A 93 4.41 6.46 3.80
N ASP A 94 3.70 6.68 2.71
CA ASP A 94 3.63 7.97 2.04
C ASP A 94 2.30 8.60 2.44
N LEU A 95 2.36 9.60 3.31
CA LEU A 95 1.18 10.27 3.85
C LEU A 95 0.88 11.52 3.03
N ILE A 96 -0.24 11.51 2.34
CA ILE A 96 -0.63 12.52 1.36
C ILE A 96 -1.87 13.26 1.83
N GLU A 97 -1.83 14.58 1.78
CA GLU A 97 -3.03 15.39 2.01
C GLU A 97 -3.78 15.56 0.70
N LEU A 98 -5.03 15.12 0.67
CA LEU A 98 -5.84 15.11 -0.56
C LEU A 98 -5.94 16.48 -1.23
N GLU A 99 -6.14 17.53 -0.43
CA GLU A 99 -6.30 18.88 -0.96
C GLU A 99 -5.03 19.44 -1.59
N LYS A 100 -3.87 18.93 -1.21
CA LYS A 100 -2.58 19.32 -1.76
C LYS A 100 -2.15 18.41 -2.90
N CYS A 101 -2.91 17.38 -3.20
CA CYS A 101 -2.58 16.39 -4.19
C CYS A 101 -3.04 16.82 -5.59
N LYS A 102 -2.11 16.76 -6.56
CA LYS A 102 -2.42 17.07 -7.96
C LYS A 102 -3.32 16.02 -8.61
N PHE A 103 -3.42 14.83 -8.00
CA PHE A 103 -4.17 13.69 -8.53
C PHE A 103 -5.45 13.41 -7.75
N LYS A 104 -6.03 14.44 -7.16
CA LYS A 104 -7.24 14.31 -6.35
C LYS A 104 -8.34 13.53 -7.04
N ASP A 105 -8.65 13.86 -8.28
CA ASP A 105 -9.71 13.18 -9.04
C ASP A 105 -9.40 11.70 -9.25
N CYS A 106 -8.15 11.38 -9.52
CA CYS A 106 -7.72 9.99 -9.69
C CYS A 106 -7.89 9.21 -8.39
N ILE A 107 -7.51 9.79 -7.27
CA ILE A 107 -7.65 9.15 -5.96
C ILE A 107 -9.12 8.93 -5.61
N GLU A 108 -9.95 9.92 -5.86
CA GLU A 108 -11.40 9.80 -5.60
C GLU A 108 -12.06 8.72 -6.44
N LYS A 109 -11.55 8.49 -7.67
CA LYS A 109 -12.10 7.46 -8.57
C LYS A 109 -11.50 6.08 -8.35
N LYS A 110 -10.19 6.00 -8.10
CA LYS A 110 -9.46 4.73 -8.08
C LYS A 110 -8.95 4.32 -6.72
N GLY A 111 -8.86 5.24 -5.77
CA GLY A 111 -8.43 4.93 -4.42
C GLY A 111 -9.44 4.07 -3.68
N LEU A 112 -8.95 3.30 -2.73
CA LEU A 112 -9.82 2.52 -1.85
C LEU A 112 -10.21 3.40 -0.66
N LYS A 113 -11.46 3.77 -0.61
CA LYS A 113 -11.98 4.59 0.48
C LYS A 113 -12.12 3.75 1.75
N ILE A 114 -11.43 4.19 2.80
CA ILE A 114 -11.43 3.50 4.10
C ILE A 114 -12.51 4.08 5.02
N ILE A 115 -12.62 5.42 4.99
CA ILE A 115 -13.61 6.14 5.80
C ILE A 115 -14.42 7.04 4.89
#